data_2aa7503d3994522c5339a8cd3d2b8951
#
_entry.id   2aa7503d3994522c5339a8cd3d2b8951
#
_cell.length_a   1.000
_cell.length_b   1.000
_cell.length_c   1.000
_cell.angle_alpha   90.00
_cell.angle_beta   90.00
_cell.angle_gamma   90.00
#
_symmetry.space_group_name_H-M   'P 1'
#
loop_
_entity.id
_entity.type
_entity.pdbx_description
1 polymer ?
#
loop_
_entity_poly.entity_id
_entity_poly.type
_entity_poly.pdbx_seq_one_letter_code
_entity_poly.pdbx_strand_id
1 'polypeptide(L)'
;ILYGEVGMEKDNARNDYNNPGVRAPACLIEMTGGPRNNSEGGYGHGSGSWDGMAATVAWMRWHLGGEEWRKADFVGTSGKYIDGNIIGKQGNWKTQCKNF
;
A
#
# COMPACT_ATOMS: atom_id res chain seq x y z
N ILE A 1 -2.24 5.48 -2.00
CA ILE A 1 -1.25 5.24 -3.05
C ILE A 1 -0.54 3.94 -2.76
N LEU A 2 -0.52 3.03 -3.72
CA LEU A 2 0.05 1.70 -3.58
C LEU A 2 1.04 1.49 -4.72
N TYR A 3 2.26 1.06 -4.41
CA TYR A 3 3.29 0.84 -5.42
C TYR A 3 4.23 -0.31 -5.03
N GLY A 4 4.92 -0.85 -6.03
CA GLY A 4 5.88 -1.94 -5.83
C GLY A 4 7.30 -1.44 -5.59
N GLU A 5 8.08 -2.21 -4.84
CA GLU A 5 9.45 -1.87 -4.44
C GLU A 5 10.40 -1.61 -5.61
N VAL A 6 10.16 -2.22 -6.76
CA VAL A 6 10.97 -2.06 -7.98
C VAL A 6 10.15 -1.47 -9.13
N GLY A 7 8.98 -0.92 -8.83
CA GLY A 7 8.13 -0.29 -9.83
C GLY A 7 8.69 1.03 -10.34
N MET A 8 8.47 1.30 -11.62
CA MET A 8 8.88 2.55 -12.25
C MET A 8 8.15 3.77 -11.68
N GLU A 9 7.02 3.54 -11.01
CA GLU A 9 6.19 4.58 -10.40
C GLU A 9 6.64 4.98 -8.99
N LYS A 10 7.67 4.36 -8.45
CA LYS A 10 8.09 4.54 -7.06
C LYS A 10 8.29 6.00 -6.68
N ASP A 11 9.07 6.73 -7.48
CA ASP A 11 9.37 8.14 -7.20
C ASP A 11 8.11 9.00 -7.33
N ASN A 12 7.28 8.75 -8.34
CA ASN A 12 6.03 9.47 -8.53
C ASN A 12 5.07 9.24 -7.36
N ALA A 13 4.93 8.01 -6.91
CA ALA A 13 4.07 7.66 -5.79
C ALA A 13 4.49 8.41 -4.51
N ARG A 14 5.78 8.42 -4.22
CA ARG A 14 6.32 9.14 -3.07
C ARG A 14 6.13 10.64 -3.19
N ASN A 15 6.40 11.20 -4.36
CA ASN A 15 6.23 12.64 -4.62
C ASN A 15 4.76 13.05 -4.49
N ASP A 16 3.85 12.24 -5.00
CA ASP A 16 2.42 12.52 -4.90
C ASP A 16 1.96 12.52 -3.44
N TYR A 17 2.38 11.52 -2.67
CA TYR A 17 2.04 11.47 -1.25
C TYR A 17 2.60 12.67 -0.47
N ASN A 18 3.85 13.03 -0.75
CA ASN A 18 4.55 14.10 -0.02
C ASN A 18 4.20 15.50 -0.51
N ASN A 19 3.37 15.61 -1.53
CA ASN A 19 2.91 16.91 -2.03
C ASN A 19 2.13 17.65 -0.94
N PRO A 20 2.55 18.85 -0.55
CA PRO A 20 1.88 19.61 0.52
C PRO A 20 0.44 20.01 0.18
N GLY A 21 0.06 19.94 -1.09
CA GLY A 21 -1.32 20.15 -1.51
C GLY A 21 -2.28 19.01 -1.17
N VAL A 22 -1.77 17.85 -0.81
CA VAL A 22 -2.61 16.70 -0.43
C VAL A 22 -3.08 16.89 1.00
N ARG A 23 -4.36 17.23 1.16
CA ARG A 23 -5.00 17.47 2.47
C ARG A 23 -6.02 16.40 2.84
N ALA A 24 -6.42 15.57 1.90
CA ALA A 24 -7.31 14.45 2.16
C ALA A 24 -6.58 13.35 2.96
N PRO A 25 -7.32 12.52 3.69
CA PRO A 25 -6.77 11.30 4.27
C PRO A 25 -6.09 10.45 3.21
N ALA A 26 -4.85 10.08 3.44
CA ALA A 26 -4.06 9.34 2.46
C ALA A 26 -3.11 8.37 3.14
N CYS A 27 -2.91 7.22 2.51
CA CYS A 27 -1.87 6.27 2.88
C CYS A 27 -0.96 6.01 1.69
N LEU A 28 0.32 5.85 1.97
CA LEU A 28 1.33 5.41 1.01
C LEU A 28 1.78 4.02 1.41
N ILE A 29 1.59 3.06 0.53
CA ILE A 29 1.92 1.66 0.79
C ILE A 29 2.94 1.18 -0.24
N GLU A 30 4.13 0.82 0.24
CA GLU A 30 5.15 0.16 -0.57
C GLU A 30 5.04 -1.35 -0.37
N MET A 31 4.74 -2.06 -1.43
CA MET A 31 4.76 -3.53 -1.42
C MET A 31 6.20 -4.01 -1.55
N THR A 32 6.74 -4.57 -0.47
CA THR A 32 8.10 -5.09 -0.42
C THR A 32 8.10 -6.60 -0.22
N GLY A 33 9.25 -7.23 -0.48
CA GLY A 33 9.41 -8.67 -0.28
C GLY A 33 8.76 -9.52 -1.36
N GLY A 34 8.60 -9.00 -2.56
CA GLY A 34 8.06 -9.76 -3.68
C GLY A 34 9.04 -10.81 -4.19
N PRO A 35 8.53 -11.72 -5.05
CA PRO A 35 9.37 -12.78 -5.62
C PRO A 35 10.54 -12.18 -6.42
N ARG A 36 11.74 -12.66 -6.15
CA ARG A 36 12.96 -12.15 -6.80
C ARG A 36 13.27 -12.84 -8.13
N ASN A 37 12.58 -13.93 -8.41
CA ASN A 37 12.79 -14.74 -9.62
C ASN A 37 11.89 -14.34 -10.81
N ASN A 38 11.18 -13.25 -10.70
CA ASN A 38 10.42 -12.69 -11.82
C ASN A 38 11.29 -11.72 -12.64
N SER A 39 10.78 -11.28 -13.80
CA SER A 39 11.52 -10.37 -14.68
C SER A 39 11.77 -8.98 -14.08
N GLU A 40 11.01 -8.60 -13.07
CA GLU A 40 11.11 -7.29 -12.42
C GLU A 40 12.03 -7.30 -11.19
N GLY A 41 12.35 -8.49 -10.66
CA GLY A 41 13.22 -8.63 -9.49
C GLY A 41 12.56 -8.29 -8.16
N GLY A 42 11.25 -8.33 -8.09
CA GLY A 42 10.46 -8.01 -6.90
C GLY A 42 9.06 -7.57 -7.29
N TYR A 43 8.37 -6.86 -6.42
CA TYR A 43 7.10 -6.23 -6.77
C TYR A 43 7.35 -5.03 -7.66
N GLY A 44 6.97 -5.15 -8.92
CA GLY A 44 7.03 -4.08 -9.91
C GLY A 44 5.65 -3.68 -10.39
N HIS A 45 5.63 -3.02 -11.54
CA HIS A 45 4.38 -2.53 -12.14
C HIS A 45 3.37 -3.65 -12.39
N GLY A 46 3.80 -4.74 -13.00
CA GLY A 46 2.91 -5.85 -13.34
C GLY A 46 2.67 -6.79 -12.17
N SER A 47 3.74 -7.23 -11.52
CA SER A 47 3.67 -8.26 -10.48
C SER A 47 3.02 -7.77 -9.17
N GLY A 48 3.08 -6.47 -8.89
CA GLY A 48 2.49 -5.91 -7.68
C GLY A 48 0.97 -5.77 -7.73
N SER A 49 0.39 -5.70 -8.92
CA SER A 49 -1.03 -5.36 -9.07
C SER A 49 -1.97 -6.39 -8.43
N TRP A 50 -1.66 -7.67 -8.52
CA TRP A 50 -2.48 -8.72 -7.93
C TRP A 50 -2.48 -8.68 -6.41
N ASP A 51 -1.30 -8.58 -5.81
CA ASP A 51 -1.19 -8.55 -4.35
C ASP A 51 -1.73 -7.26 -3.75
N GLY A 52 -1.72 -6.17 -4.52
CA GLY A 52 -2.29 -4.89 -4.09
C GLY A 52 -3.80 -4.82 -4.17
N MET A 53 -4.44 -5.75 -4.88
CA MET A 53 -5.88 -5.68 -5.14
C MET A 53 -6.71 -5.70 -3.85
N ALA A 54 -6.38 -6.57 -2.92
CA ALA A 54 -7.13 -6.69 -1.67
C ALA A 54 -7.08 -5.39 -0.85
N ALA A 55 -5.92 -4.76 -0.78
CA ALA A 55 -5.77 -3.46 -0.10
C ALA A 55 -6.58 -2.38 -0.79
N THR A 56 -6.56 -2.36 -2.11
CA THR A 56 -7.35 -1.39 -2.90
C THR A 56 -8.83 -1.56 -2.64
N VAL A 57 -9.34 -2.79 -2.68
CA VAL A 57 -10.75 -3.07 -2.39
C VAL A 57 -11.11 -2.67 -0.97
N ALA A 58 -10.27 -3.00 0.01
CA ALA A 58 -10.50 -2.64 1.40
C ALA A 58 -10.58 -1.12 1.59
N TRP A 59 -9.68 -0.37 0.95
CA TRP A 59 -9.70 1.09 0.97
C TRP A 59 -11.00 1.66 0.41
N MET A 60 -11.44 1.15 -0.74
CA MET A 60 -12.67 1.61 -1.38
C MET A 60 -13.90 1.30 -0.53
N ARG A 61 -13.96 0.10 0.06
CA ARG A 61 -15.07 -0.28 0.94
C ARG A 61 -15.12 0.57 2.20
N TRP A 62 -13.97 0.97 2.70
CA TRP A 62 -13.92 1.88 3.83
C TRP A 62 -14.45 3.27 3.43
N HIS A 63 -13.85 3.89 2.42
CA HIS A 63 -14.12 5.30 2.12
C HIS A 63 -15.42 5.51 1.34
N LEU A 64 -15.82 4.59 0.51
CA LEU A 64 -17.02 4.68 -0.32
C LEU A 64 -18.16 3.80 0.17
N GLY A 65 -17.84 2.70 0.82
CA GLY A 65 -18.83 1.73 1.28
C GLY A 65 -19.25 1.88 2.73
N GLY A 66 -18.69 2.82 3.47
CA GLY A 66 -19.05 3.08 4.86
C GLY A 66 -18.56 2.02 5.87
N GLU A 67 -17.65 1.14 5.48
CA GLU A 67 -17.13 0.09 6.36
C GLU A 67 -15.99 0.63 7.24
N GLU A 68 -16.36 1.44 8.23
CA GLU A 68 -15.43 2.18 9.10
C GLU A 68 -14.47 1.29 9.91
N TRP A 69 -14.87 0.06 10.18
CA TRP A 69 -14.02 -0.90 10.89
C TRP A 69 -12.72 -1.21 10.13
N ARG A 70 -12.67 -0.94 8.83
CA ARG A 70 -11.48 -1.15 8.00
C ARG A 70 -10.37 -0.14 8.25
N LYS A 71 -10.68 0.97 8.93
CA LYS A 71 -9.67 1.97 9.28
C LYS A 71 -8.49 1.34 10.01
N ALA A 72 -8.76 0.43 10.94
CA ALA A 72 -7.73 -0.24 11.72
C ALA A 72 -6.76 -1.08 10.88
N ASP A 73 -7.15 -1.47 9.66
CA ASP A 73 -6.26 -2.18 8.75
C ASP A 73 -5.17 -1.30 8.16
N PHE A 74 -5.36 0.02 8.16
CA PHE A 74 -4.44 0.97 7.55
C PHE A 74 -3.78 1.91 8.55
N VAL A 75 -4.49 2.30 9.60
CA VAL A 75 -4.06 3.33 10.54
C VAL A 75 -3.92 2.73 11.93
N GLY A 76 -2.76 2.96 12.57
CA GLY A 76 -2.48 2.42 13.89
C GLY A 76 -1.23 1.55 13.88
N THR A 77 -1.20 0.52 14.72
CA THR A 77 0.00 -0.29 14.95
C THR A 77 -0.17 -1.78 14.66
N SER A 78 -1.39 -2.27 14.48
CA SER A 78 -1.64 -3.72 14.40
C SER A 78 -2.56 -4.13 13.25
N GLY A 79 -2.82 -3.24 12.31
CA GLY A 79 -3.70 -3.54 11.18
C GLY A 79 -3.03 -4.37 10.11
N LYS A 80 -3.83 -4.92 9.23
CA LYS A 80 -3.39 -5.86 8.19
C LYS A 80 -2.37 -5.24 7.23
N TYR A 81 -2.54 -3.96 6.87
CA TYR A 81 -1.69 -3.27 5.90
C TYR A 81 -0.65 -2.36 6.54
N ILE A 82 -0.48 -2.47 7.86
CA ILE A 82 0.57 -1.76 8.58
C ILE A 82 1.88 -2.54 8.47
N ASP A 83 2.98 -1.85 8.61
CA ASP A 83 4.31 -2.42 8.45
C ASP A 83 4.47 -3.79 9.09
N GLY A 84 4.94 -4.73 8.30
CA GLY A 84 5.24 -6.06 8.75
C GLY A 84 4.04 -6.99 8.93
N ASN A 85 2.83 -6.51 8.73
CA ASN A 85 1.62 -7.28 9.05
C ASN A 85 0.97 -7.98 7.87
N ILE A 86 1.53 -7.88 6.68
CA ILE A 86 1.02 -8.61 5.52
C ILE A 86 1.28 -10.10 5.69
N ILE A 87 0.21 -10.86 5.64
CA ILE A 87 0.24 -12.30 5.87
C ILE A 87 0.37 -13.05 4.54
N GLY A 88 1.19 -14.09 4.56
CA GLY A 88 1.29 -15.03 3.44
C GLY A 88 2.11 -14.53 2.28
N LYS A 89 2.90 -13.49 2.45
CA LYS A 89 3.76 -12.94 1.42
C LYS A 89 5.22 -13.02 1.82
N GLN A 90 6.10 -12.74 0.89
CA GLN A 90 7.53 -12.96 1.04
C GLN A 90 8.25 -11.80 1.71
N GLY A 91 7.54 -10.89 2.31
CA GLY A 91 8.16 -9.78 3.00
C GLY A 91 7.16 -8.84 3.62
N ASN A 92 7.67 -7.73 4.07
CA ASN A 92 6.90 -6.76 4.83
C ASN A 92 6.57 -5.55 3.95
N TRP A 93 5.30 -5.22 3.88
CA TRP A 93 4.88 -3.97 3.25
C TRP A 93 5.13 -2.82 4.21
N LYS A 94 5.46 -1.66 3.65
CA LYS A 94 5.70 -0.45 4.42
C LYS A 94 4.56 0.52 4.21
N THR A 95 3.93 0.97 5.28
CA THR A 95 2.77 1.84 5.21
C THR A 95 2.97 3.07 6.07
N GLN A 96 2.67 4.22 5.50
CA GLN A 96 2.54 5.47 6.23
C GLN A 96 1.26 6.17 5.82
N CYS A 97 0.62 6.84 6.76
CA CYS A 97 -0.66 7.51 6.51
C CYS A 97 -0.63 8.92 7.10
N LYS A 98 -1.47 9.80 6.57
CA LYS A 98 -1.58 11.18 7.03
C LYS A 98 -3.00 11.70 6.89
N ASN A 99 -3.28 12.77 7.63
CA ASN A 99 -4.55 13.50 7.58
C ASN A 99 -5.77 12.71 8.08
N PHE A 100 -5.52 11.81 9.01
CA PHE A 100 -6.59 11.09 9.70
C PHE A 100 -6.93 11.69 11.04
#